data_b7b7eee7975d9848a3e0257e46993f60
#
_entry.id   b7b7eee7975d9848a3e0257e46993f60
#
_cell.length_a   1.000
_cell.length_b   1.000
_cell.length_c   1.000
_cell.angle_alpha   90.00
_cell.angle_beta   90.00
_cell.angle_gamma   90.00
#
_symmetry.space_group_name_H-M   'P 1'
#
loop_
_entity.id
_entity.type
_entity.pdbx_description
1 polymer ?
#
loop_
_entity_poly.entity_id
_entity_poly.type
_entity_poly.pdbx_seq_one_letter_code
_entity_poly.pdbx_strand_id
1 'polypeptide(L)'
;HTPTRRQRQMCIRDSYGIYTLGFLGFVALMAILEVAGVPNTFIGWMFVAFTVVIYALIGVLSRTMDSNQYYVAGREVPAVFNGMATAADWMSGASFIAMAGGVYLKGYPYMAFLVGWTGGYVLVASLIAPYLRKFGCYTVPDFIGTRYGGNLARGCAVVILVVASFTYVTAQITGTGIVASRALAIPFELGVWADLLGILFCSMLGGIRAVTWT
;
A
#
# COMPACT_ATOMS: atom_id res chain seq x y z
N HIS A 1 -25.54 19.27 6.81
CA HIS A 1 -24.49 19.89 7.65
C HIS A 1 -23.13 19.38 7.21
N THR A 2 -22.44 20.15 6.38
CA THR A 2 -21.02 19.89 6.06
C THR A 2 -20.17 20.30 7.27
N PRO A 3 -19.35 19.42 7.83
CA PRO A 3 -18.50 19.75 8.98
C PRO A 3 -17.53 20.88 8.62
N THR A 4 -17.37 21.84 9.52
CA THR A 4 -16.44 22.97 9.34
C THR A 4 -15.00 22.45 9.24
N ARG A 5 -14.10 23.19 8.57
CA ARG A 5 -12.69 22.86 8.41
C ARG A 5 -11.99 22.53 9.76
N ARG A 6 -12.39 23.19 10.82
CA ARG A 6 -11.89 23.00 12.19
C ARG A 6 -12.36 21.66 12.79
N GLN A 7 -13.61 21.27 12.54
CA GLN A 7 -14.15 19.99 12.98
C GLN A 7 -13.50 18.81 12.24
N ARG A 8 -13.25 18.95 10.93
CA ARG A 8 -12.48 17.95 10.16
C ARG A 8 -11.05 17.78 10.70
N GLN A 9 -10.36 18.87 11.03
CA GLN A 9 -9.00 18.82 11.57
C GLN A 9 -8.93 18.22 12.98
N MET A 10 -9.94 18.46 13.83
CA MET A 10 -10.02 17.83 15.15
C MET A 10 -10.26 16.32 15.03
N CYS A 11 -11.21 15.91 14.21
CA CYS A 11 -11.52 14.50 13.99
C CYS A 11 -10.33 13.70 13.42
N ILE A 12 -9.56 14.33 12.53
CA ILE A 12 -8.32 13.77 11.96
C ILE A 12 -7.26 13.61 13.05
N ARG A 13 -7.03 14.63 13.87
CA ARG A 13 -6.03 14.59 14.94
C ARG A 13 -6.36 13.54 15.99
N ASP A 14 -7.62 13.40 16.35
CA ASP A 14 -8.05 12.43 17.35
C ASP A 14 -7.92 11.00 16.82
N SER A 15 -8.25 10.76 15.54
CA SER A 15 -8.03 9.46 14.90
C SER A 15 -6.55 9.07 14.84
N TYR A 16 -5.65 10.00 14.54
CA TYR A 16 -4.20 9.75 14.60
C TYR A 16 -3.74 9.43 16.02
N GLY A 17 -4.21 10.17 17.01
CA GLY A 17 -3.86 9.93 18.41
C GLY A 17 -4.25 8.52 18.85
N ILE A 18 -5.47 8.11 18.56
CA ILE A 18 -6.00 6.77 18.89
C ILE A 18 -5.20 5.68 18.18
N TYR A 19 -4.95 5.83 16.86
CA TYR A 19 -4.18 4.85 16.10
C TYR A 19 -2.74 4.73 16.62
N THR A 20 -2.05 5.86 16.81
CA THR A 20 -0.66 5.86 17.27
C THR A 20 -0.53 5.28 18.67
N LEU A 21 -1.42 5.64 19.60
CA LEU A 21 -1.44 5.11 20.96
C LEU A 21 -1.78 3.61 20.98
N GLY A 22 -2.74 3.19 20.15
CA GLY A 22 -3.09 1.78 20.01
C GLY A 22 -1.94 0.94 19.45
N PHE A 23 -1.26 1.45 18.43
CA PHE A 23 -0.09 0.77 17.85
C PHE A 23 1.08 0.70 18.83
N LEU A 24 1.42 1.82 19.49
CA LEU A 24 2.47 1.83 20.51
C LEU A 24 2.15 0.93 21.69
N GLY A 25 0.89 0.91 22.14
CA GLY A 25 0.41 -0.01 23.18
C GLY A 25 0.56 -1.46 22.76
N PHE A 26 0.24 -1.78 21.52
CA PHE A 26 0.43 -3.13 20.99
C PHE A 26 1.91 -3.53 20.92
N VAL A 27 2.79 -2.64 20.44
CA VAL A 27 4.24 -2.89 20.39
C VAL A 27 4.80 -3.08 21.82
N ALA A 28 4.38 -2.24 22.76
CA ALA A 28 4.78 -2.39 24.17
C ALA A 28 4.31 -3.72 24.76
N LEU A 29 3.08 -4.16 24.44
CA LEU A 29 2.58 -5.46 24.85
C LEU A 29 3.43 -6.60 24.28
N MET A 30 3.80 -6.55 23.00
CA MET A 30 4.68 -7.55 22.39
C MET A 30 6.06 -7.59 23.06
N ALA A 31 6.64 -6.43 23.36
CA ALA A 31 7.92 -6.34 24.06
C ALA A 31 7.84 -6.94 25.49
N ILE A 32 6.74 -6.71 26.20
CA ILE A 32 6.52 -7.31 27.53
C ILE A 32 6.41 -8.84 27.43
N LEU A 33 5.70 -9.36 26.43
CA LEU A 33 5.58 -10.80 26.20
C LEU A 33 6.93 -11.46 25.86
N GLU A 34 7.77 -10.76 25.10
CA GLU A 34 9.14 -11.22 24.80
C GLU A 34 9.98 -11.32 26.07
N VAL A 35 9.96 -10.28 26.92
CA VAL A 35 10.66 -10.28 28.22
C VAL A 35 10.10 -11.35 29.17
N ALA A 36 8.81 -11.66 29.09
CA ALA A 36 8.17 -12.71 29.85
C ALA A 36 8.54 -14.13 29.37
N GLY A 37 9.34 -14.27 28.31
CA GLY A 37 9.83 -15.55 27.81
C GLY A 37 8.88 -16.28 26.85
N VAL A 38 7.92 -15.57 26.26
CA VAL A 38 7.04 -16.15 25.23
C VAL A 38 7.86 -16.44 23.96
N PRO A 39 7.69 -17.59 23.31
CA PRO A 39 8.42 -17.92 22.08
C PRO A 39 8.22 -16.89 20.97
N ASN A 40 9.30 -16.47 20.30
CA ASN A 40 9.26 -15.47 19.22
C ASN A 40 8.31 -15.85 18.09
N THR A 41 8.15 -17.14 17.79
CA THR A 41 7.19 -17.62 16.79
C THR A 41 5.75 -17.28 17.19
N PHE A 42 5.40 -17.40 18.45
CA PHE A 42 4.06 -17.05 18.94
C PHE A 42 3.81 -15.54 18.87
N ILE A 43 4.80 -14.73 19.23
CA ILE A 43 4.75 -13.26 19.09
C ILE A 43 4.57 -12.88 17.61
N GLY A 44 5.28 -13.53 16.69
CA GLY A 44 5.12 -13.34 15.25
C GLY A 44 3.70 -13.65 14.77
N TRP A 45 3.12 -14.75 15.20
CA TRP A 45 1.73 -15.10 14.87
C TRP A 45 0.72 -14.09 15.42
N MET A 46 0.89 -13.62 16.64
CA MET A 46 0.04 -12.58 17.24
C MET A 46 0.12 -11.28 16.45
N PHE A 47 1.33 -10.88 16.05
CA PHE A 47 1.53 -9.67 15.24
C PHE A 47 0.82 -9.77 13.88
N VAL A 48 1.00 -10.88 13.16
CA VAL A 48 0.35 -11.10 11.87
C VAL A 48 -1.18 -11.19 12.03
N ALA A 49 -1.68 -11.92 13.02
CA ALA A 49 -3.11 -12.02 13.27
C ALA A 49 -3.73 -10.64 13.57
N PHE A 50 -3.09 -9.83 14.38
CA PHE A 50 -3.54 -8.48 14.72
C PHE A 50 -3.60 -7.57 13.46
N THR A 51 -2.54 -7.56 12.65
CA THR A 51 -2.51 -6.74 11.42
C THR A 51 -3.55 -7.20 10.40
N VAL A 52 -3.69 -8.51 10.18
CA VAL A 52 -4.69 -9.08 9.26
C VAL A 52 -6.11 -8.73 9.71
N VAL A 53 -6.41 -8.83 11.02
CA VAL A 53 -7.74 -8.48 11.56
C VAL A 53 -8.03 -6.99 11.35
N ILE A 54 -7.06 -6.11 11.64
CA ILE A 54 -7.24 -4.66 11.40
C ILE A 54 -7.49 -4.38 9.92
N TYR A 55 -6.69 -4.94 9.02
CA TYR A 55 -6.86 -4.71 7.59
C TYR A 55 -8.18 -5.28 7.07
N ALA A 56 -8.59 -6.44 7.53
CA ALA A 56 -9.89 -7.01 7.19
C ALA A 56 -11.05 -6.12 7.66
N LEU A 57 -10.97 -5.58 8.89
CA LEU A 57 -11.95 -4.64 9.43
C LEU A 57 -12.03 -3.37 8.59
N ILE A 58 -10.88 -2.77 8.25
CA ILE A 58 -10.84 -1.57 7.41
C ILE A 58 -11.41 -1.88 6.02
N GLY A 59 -11.05 -3.03 5.43
CA GLY A 59 -11.58 -3.47 4.13
C GLY A 59 -13.11 -3.59 4.13
N VAL A 60 -13.68 -4.21 5.17
CA VAL A 60 -15.14 -4.36 5.33
C VAL A 60 -15.83 -3.01 5.57
N LEU A 61 -15.28 -2.18 6.45
CA LEU A 61 -15.84 -0.84 6.77
C LEU A 61 -15.75 0.13 5.59
N SER A 62 -14.74 -0.05 4.73
CA SER A 62 -14.51 0.78 3.54
C SER A 62 -15.21 0.27 2.30
N ARG A 63 -15.97 -0.82 2.40
CA ARG A 63 -16.72 -1.41 1.27
C ARG A 63 -17.58 -0.37 0.55
N THR A 64 -17.48 -0.34 -0.78
CA THR A 64 -18.26 0.58 -1.61
C THR A 64 -18.71 -0.08 -2.91
N MET A 65 -19.89 0.33 -3.41
CA MET A 65 -20.40 -0.05 -4.73
C MET A 65 -20.32 1.12 -5.73
N ASP A 66 -19.87 2.30 -5.28
CA ASP A 66 -19.74 3.47 -6.13
C ASP A 66 -18.36 3.44 -6.82
N SER A 67 -18.37 3.46 -8.16
CA SER A 67 -17.13 3.44 -8.97
C SER A 67 -16.19 4.61 -8.67
N ASN A 68 -16.72 5.80 -8.38
CA ASN A 68 -15.91 6.95 -8.04
C ASN A 68 -15.19 6.78 -6.68
N GLN A 69 -15.88 6.18 -5.70
CA GLN A 69 -15.28 5.83 -4.41
C GLN A 69 -14.26 4.69 -4.56
N TYR A 70 -14.56 3.70 -5.41
CA TYR A 70 -13.70 2.54 -5.63
C TYR A 70 -12.37 2.91 -6.30
N TYR A 71 -12.39 3.68 -7.38
CA TYR A 71 -11.18 4.00 -8.16
C TYR A 71 -10.38 5.20 -7.66
N VAL A 72 -11.03 6.20 -7.07
CA VAL A 72 -10.36 7.46 -6.70
C VAL A 72 -10.74 7.97 -5.30
N ALA A 73 -11.35 7.14 -4.46
CA ALA A 73 -11.83 7.49 -3.11
C ALA A 73 -12.63 8.80 -3.07
N GLY A 74 -13.46 9.05 -4.11
CA GLY A 74 -14.23 10.28 -4.29
C GLY A 74 -13.39 11.55 -4.50
N ARG A 75 -12.06 11.44 -4.62
CA ARG A 75 -11.11 12.56 -4.65
C ARG A 75 -11.14 13.44 -3.39
N GLU A 76 -11.61 12.90 -2.29
CA GLU A 76 -11.80 13.60 -1.01
C GLU A 76 -10.72 13.30 0.03
N VAL A 77 -9.75 12.45 -0.31
CA VAL A 77 -8.66 12.08 0.60
C VAL A 77 -7.81 13.33 0.92
N PRO A 78 -7.64 13.67 2.22
CA PRO A 78 -6.79 14.79 2.61
C PRO A 78 -5.33 14.57 2.18
N ALA A 79 -4.63 15.65 1.84
CA ALA A 79 -3.27 15.59 1.28
C ALA A 79 -2.28 14.82 2.16
N VAL A 80 -2.41 14.92 3.48
CA VAL A 80 -1.54 14.21 4.44
C VAL A 80 -1.73 12.71 4.32
N PHE A 81 -2.98 12.21 4.34
CA PHE A 81 -3.29 10.79 4.20
C PHE A 81 -2.90 10.23 2.84
N ASN A 82 -3.12 11.01 1.78
CA ASN A 82 -2.68 10.63 0.44
C ASN A 82 -1.16 10.54 0.36
N GLY A 83 -0.45 11.44 1.00
CA GLY A 83 1.02 11.39 1.11
C GLY A 83 1.50 10.17 1.89
N MET A 84 0.83 9.82 3.00
CA MET A 84 1.14 8.63 3.79
C MET A 84 0.87 7.34 3.01
N ALA A 85 -0.27 7.25 2.31
CA ALA A 85 -0.59 6.10 1.46
C ALA A 85 0.43 5.93 0.33
N THR A 86 0.84 7.03 -0.32
CA THR A 86 1.89 7.00 -1.35
C THR A 86 3.25 6.58 -0.77
N ALA A 87 3.59 7.04 0.42
CA ALA A 87 4.82 6.63 1.11
C ALA A 87 4.77 5.14 1.50
N ALA A 88 3.63 4.65 1.95
CA ALA A 88 3.44 3.23 2.27
C ALA A 88 3.54 2.34 1.02
N ASP A 89 2.99 2.77 -0.11
CA ASP A 89 3.13 2.09 -1.39
C ASP A 89 4.60 2.01 -1.84
N TRP A 90 5.37 3.08 -1.62
CA TRP A 90 6.82 3.08 -1.88
C TRP A 90 7.58 2.12 -0.96
N MET A 91 7.17 1.98 0.31
CA MET A 91 7.75 1.07 1.30
C MET A 91 7.29 -0.37 1.06
N SER A 92 7.59 -0.91 -0.10
CA SER A 92 7.19 -2.25 -0.53
C SER A 92 8.24 -3.31 -0.18
N GLY A 93 7.91 -4.58 -0.40
CA GLY A 93 8.87 -5.68 -0.32
C GLY A 93 10.10 -5.48 -1.19
N ALA A 94 9.94 -4.86 -2.37
CA ALA A 94 11.06 -4.51 -3.23
C ALA A 94 12.01 -3.49 -2.56
N SER A 95 11.48 -2.49 -1.86
CA SER A 95 12.30 -1.50 -1.16
C SER A 95 13.00 -2.09 0.05
N PHE A 96 12.27 -2.79 0.92
CA PHE A 96 12.83 -3.30 2.17
C PHE A 96 13.73 -4.53 1.98
N ILE A 97 13.38 -5.43 1.06
CA ILE A 97 14.13 -6.68 0.89
C ILE A 97 15.15 -6.53 -0.24
N ALA A 98 14.71 -6.18 -1.46
CA ALA A 98 15.60 -6.17 -2.60
C ALA A 98 16.56 -4.98 -2.58
N MET A 99 16.09 -3.75 -2.31
CA MET A 99 16.98 -2.57 -2.33
C MET A 99 17.86 -2.51 -1.09
N ALA A 100 17.32 -2.75 0.11
CA ALA A 100 18.14 -2.80 1.32
C ALA A 100 19.18 -3.93 1.26
N GLY A 101 18.76 -5.12 0.82
CA GLY A 101 19.67 -6.24 0.58
C GLY A 101 20.71 -5.94 -0.50
N GLY A 102 20.32 -5.26 -1.57
CA GLY A 102 21.22 -4.83 -2.63
C GLY A 102 22.28 -3.83 -2.15
N VAL A 103 21.88 -2.85 -1.33
CA VAL A 103 22.82 -1.91 -0.70
C VAL A 103 23.77 -2.64 0.26
N TYR A 104 23.25 -3.58 1.05
CA TYR A 104 24.06 -4.39 1.96
C TYR A 104 25.12 -5.23 1.22
N LEU A 105 24.73 -5.87 0.11
CA LEU A 105 25.62 -6.77 -0.63
C LEU A 105 26.57 -6.05 -1.60
N LYS A 106 26.12 -4.97 -2.24
CA LYS A 106 26.84 -4.28 -3.32
C LYS A 106 27.40 -2.92 -2.90
N GLY A 107 26.99 -2.40 -1.74
CA GLY A 107 27.47 -1.15 -1.19
C GLY A 107 26.96 0.09 -1.92
N TYR A 108 27.73 1.17 -1.85
CA TYR A 108 27.39 2.51 -2.31
C TYR A 108 26.87 2.60 -3.76
N PRO A 109 27.43 1.89 -4.76
CA PRO A 109 26.93 1.96 -6.14
C PRO A 109 25.44 1.62 -6.27
N TYR A 110 24.90 0.79 -5.37
CA TYR A 110 23.48 0.43 -5.38
C TYR A 110 22.55 1.58 -4.94
N MET A 111 23.09 2.60 -4.29
CA MET A 111 22.35 3.83 -3.93
C MET A 111 21.84 4.58 -5.16
N ALA A 112 22.43 4.39 -6.34
CA ALA A 112 21.96 4.99 -7.58
C ALA A 112 20.50 4.62 -7.89
N PHE A 113 20.05 3.40 -7.55
CA PHE A 113 18.68 2.98 -7.71
C PHE A 113 17.73 3.75 -6.78
N LEU A 114 18.13 3.97 -5.52
CA LEU A 114 17.34 4.75 -4.54
C LEU A 114 17.16 6.20 -5.00
N VAL A 115 18.25 6.83 -5.42
CA VAL A 115 18.21 8.23 -5.89
C VAL A 115 17.40 8.36 -7.17
N GLY A 116 17.60 7.46 -8.13
CA GLY A 116 16.86 7.43 -9.40
C GLY A 116 15.36 7.23 -9.19
N TRP A 117 14.99 6.31 -8.33
CA TRP A 117 13.59 6.04 -7.99
C TRP A 117 12.93 7.24 -7.31
N THR A 118 13.57 7.79 -6.28
CA THR A 118 13.06 8.98 -5.58
C THR A 118 12.93 10.17 -6.53
N GLY A 119 13.94 10.41 -7.37
CA GLY A 119 13.90 11.44 -8.41
C GLY A 119 12.75 11.23 -9.40
N GLY A 120 12.48 9.99 -9.81
CA GLY A 120 11.34 9.62 -10.64
C GLY A 120 10.00 10.01 -10.03
N TYR A 121 9.77 9.73 -8.75
CA TYR A 121 8.56 10.14 -8.03
C TYR A 121 8.40 11.67 -7.97
N VAL A 122 9.48 12.40 -7.72
CA VAL A 122 9.46 13.88 -7.70
C VAL A 122 9.09 14.43 -9.08
N LEU A 123 9.65 13.87 -10.15
CA LEU A 123 9.31 14.27 -11.52
C LEU A 123 7.85 13.98 -11.86
N VAL A 124 7.34 12.80 -11.53
CA VAL A 124 5.93 12.45 -11.72
C VAL A 124 5.01 13.36 -10.93
N ALA A 125 5.30 13.59 -9.65
CA ALA A 125 4.48 14.43 -8.79
C ALA A 125 4.43 15.89 -9.26
N SER A 126 5.55 16.45 -9.73
CA SER A 126 5.64 17.85 -10.13
C SER A 126 5.22 18.12 -11.58
N LEU A 127 5.54 17.22 -12.50
CA LEU A 127 5.36 17.48 -13.94
C LEU A 127 4.14 16.74 -14.54
N ILE A 128 3.82 15.54 -14.08
CA ILE A 128 2.80 14.69 -14.71
C ILE A 128 1.48 14.69 -13.94
N ALA A 129 1.52 14.48 -12.64
CA ALA A 129 0.33 14.31 -11.81
C ALA A 129 -0.66 15.49 -11.89
N PRO A 130 -0.24 16.79 -11.93
CA PRO A 130 -1.16 17.90 -12.05
C PRO A 130 -1.96 17.88 -13.34
N TYR A 131 -1.35 17.47 -14.45
CA TYR A 131 -2.01 17.37 -15.76
C TYR A 131 -2.99 16.19 -15.81
N LEU A 132 -2.59 15.02 -15.33
CA LEU A 132 -3.47 13.86 -15.25
C LEU A 132 -4.70 14.14 -14.38
N ARG A 133 -4.51 14.84 -13.25
CA ARG A 133 -5.61 15.22 -12.37
C ARG A 133 -6.59 16.19 -13.04
N LYS A 134 -6.10 17.17 -13.79
CA LYS A 134 -6.94 18.10 -14.57
C LYS A 134 -7.73 17.39 -15.67
N PHE A 135 -7.14 16.38 -16.28
CA PHE A 135 -7.79 15.59 -17.33
C PHE A 135 -8.95 14.76 -16.82
N GLY A 136 -8.91 14.31 -15.58
CA GLY A 136 -10.02 13.68 -14.86
C GLY A 136 -10.28 12.21 -15.15
N CYS A 137 -9.42 11.53 -15.92
CA CYS A 137 -9.52 10.07 -16.14
C CYS A 137 -9.20 9.26 -14.88
N TYR A 138 -9.77 8.05 -14.79
CA TYR A 138 -9.55 7.14 -13.69
C TYR A 138 -8.26 6.33 -13.86
N THR A 139 -7.88 6.01 -15.10
CA THR A 139 -6.76 5.15 -15.41
C THR A 139 -5.84 5.75 -16.48
N VAL A 140 -4.57 5.32 -16.49
CA VAL A 140 -3.61 5.72 -17.52
C VAL A 140 -4.04 5.29 -18.94
N PRO A 141 -4.56 4.06 -19.16
CA PRO A 141 -5.11 3.70 -20.47
C PRO A 141 -6.27 4.58 -20.94
N ASP A 142 -7.13 5.05 -20.05
CA ASP A 142 -8.19 6.00 -20.39
C ASP A 142 -7.63 7.34 -20.84
N PHE A 143 -6.61 7.83 -20.14
CA PHE A 143 -5.91 9.05 -20.54
C PHE A 143 -5.29 8.91 -21.94
N ILE A 144 -4.57 7.81 -22.19
CA ILE A 144 -3.92 7.55 -23.48
C ILE A 144 -4.97 7.43 -24.59
N GLY A 145 -6.03 6.66 -24.37
CA GLY A 145 -7.12 6.49 -25.34
C GLY A 145 -7.83 7.79 -25.68
N THR A 146 -8.04 8.67 -24.70
CA THR A 146 -8.69 9.96 -24.91
C THR A 146 -7.75 10.98 -25.55
N ARG A 147 -6.47 10.97 -25.18
CA ARG A 147 -5.47 11.94 -25.68
C ARG A 147 -5.04 11.67 -27.12
N TYR A 148 -4.81 10.42 -27.48
CA TYR A 148 -4.30 10.03 -28.80
C TYR A 148 -5.40 9.54 -29.74
N GLY A 149 -6.59 9.32 -29.24
CA GLY A 149 -7.72 8.82 -30.01
C GLY A 149 -7.61 7.33 -30.37
N GLY A 150 -8.75 6.65 -30.34
CA GLY A 150 -8.89 5.29 -30.84
C GLY A 150 -8.72 4.18 -29.82
N ASN A 151 -9.42 3.08 -30.12
CA ASN A 151 -9.44 1.89 -29.28
C ASN A 151 -8.10 1.13 -29.31
N LEU A 152 -7.31 1.30 -30.37
CA LEU A 152 -6.01 0.62 -30.50
C LEU A 152 -5.01 1.15 -29.44
N ALA A 153 -4.87 2.48 -29.32
CA ALA A 153 -3.97 3.09 -28.34
C ALA A 153 -4.36 2.71 -26.90
N ARG A 154 -5.67 2.72 -26.60
CA ARG A 154 -6.20 2.25 -25.31
C ARG A 154 -5.88 0.76 -25.10
N GLY A 155 -6.11 -0.10 -26.08
CA GLY A 155 -5.84 -1.52 -26.01
C GLY A 155 -4.37 -1.83 -25.73
N CYS A 156 -3.45 -1.21 -26.46
CA CYS A 156 -2.02 -1.34 -26.22
C CYS A 156 -1.63 -0.90 -24.79
N ALA A 157 -2.17 0.24 -24.34
CA ALA A 157 -1.90 0.72 -22.98
C ALA A 157 -2.42 -0.22 -21.90
N VAL A 158 -3.59 -0.86 -22.10
CA VAL A 158 -4.13 -1.88 -21.17
C VAL A 158 -3.22 -3.09 -21.11
N VAL A 159 -2.77 -3.61 -22.25
CA VAL A 159 -1.86 -4.78 -22.29
C VAL A 159 -0.56 -4.47 -21.54
N ILE A 160 0.06 -3.34 -21.80
CA ILE A 160 1.29 -2.91 -21.13
C ILE A 160 1.06 -2.78 -19.62
N LEU A 161 -0.06 -2.16 -19.21
CA LEU A 161 -0.40 -1.99 -17.80
C LEU A 161 -0.58 -3.34 -17.10
N VAL A 162 -1.28 -4.29 -17.72
CA VAL A 162 -1.50 -5.63 -17.16
C VAL A 162 -0.18 -6.37 -16.99
N VAL A 163 0.69 -6.37 -18.00
CA VAL A 163 1.99 -7.04 -17.92
C VAL A 163 2.87 -6.40 -16.84
N ALA A 164 2.95 -5.07 -16.80
CA ALA A 164 3.71 -4.36 -15.79
C ALA A 164 3.18 -4.63 -14.37
N SER A 165 1.87 -4.57 -14.18
CA SER A 165 1.23 -4.83 -12.88
C SER A 165 1.41 -6.27 -12.44
N PHE A 166 1.30 -7.23 -13.35
CA PHE A 166 1.54 -8.65 -13.04
C PHE A 166 2.96 -8.90 -12.56
N THR A 167 3.95 -8.33 -13.25
CA THR A 167 5.36 -8.42 -12.86
C THR A 167 5.60 -7.80 -11.48
N TYR A 168 5.01 -6.63 -11.23
CA TYR A 168 5.11 -5.95 -9.94
C TYR A 168 4.50 -6.77 -8.81
N VAL A 169 3.27 -7.26 -8.98
CA VAL A 169 2.56 -8.07 -7.96
C VAL A 169 3.32 -9.35 -7.66
N THR A 170 3.86 -10.02 -8.67
CA THR A 170 4.69 -11.23 -8.47
C THR A 170 5.89 -10.96 -7.58
N ALA A 171 6.59 -9.84 -7.79
CA ALA A 171 7.72 -9.46 -6.96
C ALA A 171 7.31 -9.14 -5.52
N GLN A 172 6.15 -8.49 -5.32
CA GLN A 172 5.63 -8.16 -3.98
C GLN A 172 5.24 -9.42 -3.20
N ILE A 173 4.47 -10.31 -3.81
CA ILE A 173 4.04 -11.57 -3.18
C ILE A 173 5.26 -12.44 -2.83
N THR A 174 6.28 -12.48 -3.69
CA THR A 174 7.52 -13.19 -3.37
C THR A 174 8.21 -12.59 -2.15
N GLY A 175 8.29 -11.26 -2.06
CA GLY A 175 8.85 -10.55 -0.91
C GLY A 175 8.11 -10.86 0.38
N THR A 176 6.80 -10.77 0.36
CA THR A 176 5.94 -11.07 1.53
C THR A 176 6.03 -12.54 1.93
N GLY A 177 6.06 -13.46 0.96
CA GLY A 177 6.26 -14.90 1.21
C GLY A 177 7.58 -15.20 1.93
N ILE A 178 8.68 -14.52 1.56
CA ILE A 178 9.98 -14.64 2.25
C ILE A 178 9.87 -14.15 3.69
N VAL A 179 9.26 -12.99 3.92
CA VAL A 179 9.08 -12.43 5.27
C VAL A 179 8.22 -13.36 6.12
N ALA A 180 7.08 -13.80 5.61
CA ALA A 180 6.17 -14.70 6.31
C ALA A 180 6.85 -16.03 6.67
N SER A 181 7.57 -16.62 5.73
CA SER A 181 8.33 -17.85 5.95
C SER A 181 9.36 -17.71 7.08
N ARG A 182 10.05 -16.59 7.15
CA ARG A 182 11.05 -16.33 8.17
C ARG A 182 10.46 -15.97 9.54
N ALA A 183 9.43 -15.10 9.53
CA ALA A 183 8.82 -14.63 10.78
C ALA A 183 7.93 -15.68 11.46
N LEU A 184 7.21 -16.48 10.67
CA LEU A 184 6.23 -17.45 11.18
C LEU A 184 6.74 -18.90 11.18
N ALA A 185 7.94 -19.14 10.64
CA ALA A 185 8.53 -20.46 10.45
C ALA A 185 7.59 -21.42 9.66
N ILE A 186 6.92 -20.89 8.62
CA ILE A 186 6.04 -21.65 7.72
C ILE A 186 6.69 -21.89 6.35
N PRO A 187 6.26 -22.90 5.59
CA PRO A 187 6.70 -23.07 4.21
C PRO A 187 6.40 -21.81 3.37
N PHE A 188 7.31 -21.49 2.45
CA PHE A 188 7.21 -20.30 1.58
C PHE A 188 5.87 -20.27 0.82
N GLU A 189 5.44 -21.41 0.28
CA GLU A 189 4.19 -21.52 -0.49
C GLU A 189 2.96 -21.13 0.34
N LEU A 190 2.90 -21.52 1.60
CA LEU A 190 1.79 -21.16 2.49
C LEU A 190 1.79 -19.65 2.78
N GLY A 191 2.97 -19.04 2.95
CA GLY A 191 3.11 -17.60 3.11
C GLY A 191 2.59 -16.83 1.90
N VAL A 192 2.95 -17.28 0.69
CA VAL A 192 2.49 -16.72 -0.58
C VAL A 192 0.96 -16.79 -0.73
N TRP A 193 0.37 -17.96 -0.46
CA TRP A 193 -1.09 -18.14 -0.56
C TRP A 193 -1.86 -17.31 0.47
N ALA A 194 -1.37 -17.23 1.68
CA ALA A 194 -2.01 -16.44 2.75
C ALA A 194 -2.02 -14.95 2.39
N ASP A 195 -0.89 -14.42 1.89
CA ASP A 195 -0.77 -13.05 1.44
C ASP A 195 -1.69 -12.75 0.26
N LEU A 196 -1.66 -13.59 -0.77
CA LEU A 196 -2.51 -13.45 -1.96
C LEU A 196 -4.01 -13.40 -1.59
N LEU A 197 -4.46 -14.28 -0.72
CA LEU A 197 -5.86 -14.29 -0.26
C LEU A 197 -6.20 -13.03 0.52
N GLY A 198 -5.30 -12.54 1.39
CA GLY A 198 -5.46 -11.30 2.13
C GLY A 198 -5.60 -10.08 1.22
N ILE A 199 -4.70 -9.95 0.25
CA ILE A 199 -4.70 -8.86 -0.73
C ILE A 199 -5.98 -8.89 -1.58
N LEU A 200 -6.36 -10.07 -2.10
CA LEU A 200 -7.58 -10.21 -2.90
C LEU A 200 -8.82 -9.80 -2.11
N PHE A 201 -8.94 -10.25 -0.87
CA PHE A 201 -10.07 -9.92 -0.01
C PHE A 201 -10.19 -8.41 0.23
N CYS A 202 -9.11 -7.76 0.63
CA CYS A 202 -9.11 -6.32 0.90
C CYS A 202 -9.33 -5.49 -0.37
N SER A 203 -8.66 -5.84 -1.47
CA SER A 203 -8.71 -5.09 -2.72
C SER A 203 -10.09 -5.20 -3.40
N MET A 204 -10.69 -6.38 -3.42
CA MET A 204 -12.01 -6.57 -4.05
C MET A 204 -13.15 -5.88 -3.32
N LEU A 205 -13.08 -5.76 -1.99
CA LEU A 205 -14.17 -5.17 -1.20
C LEU A 205 -14.19 -3.64 -1.23
N GLY A 206 -13.05 -2.98 -1.19
CA GLY A 206 -13.01 -1.54 -0.96
C GLY A 206 -12.21 -0.72 -1.97
N GLY A 207 -11.45 -1.34 -2.89
CA GLY A 207 -10.63 -0.65 -3.87
C GLY A 207 -9.66 0.37 -3.25
N ILE A 208 -9.41 1.48 -3.94
CA ILE A 208 -8.50 2.55 -3.47
C ILE A 208 -8.93 3.13 -2.12
N ARG A 209 -10.23 3.17 -1.84
CA ARG A 209 -10.72 3.67 -0.54
C ARG A 209 -10.22 2.80 0.60
N ALA A 210 -10.32 1.47 0.49
CA ALA A 210 -9.79 0.57 1.51
C ALA A 210 -8.26 0.69 1.62
N VAL A 211 -7.55 0.62 0.49
CA VAL A 211 -6.08 0.70 0.44
C VAL A 211 -5.54 2.00 1.04
N THR A 212 -6.25 3.12 0.91
CA THR A 212 -5.79 4.40 1.48
C THR A 212 -5.91 4.44 3.02
N TRP A 213 -6.85 3.66 3.59
CA TRP A 213 -7.10 3.65 5.02
C TRP A 213 -6.47 2.46 5.75
N THR A 214 -5.91 1.48 5.04
CA THR A 214 -5.06 0.41 5.57
C THR A 214 -3.60 0.84 5.68
#